data_e78b162c936feefa224f1d19be8dff57
#
_entry.id   e78b162c936feefa224f1d19be8dff57
#
_cell.length_a   1.000
_cell.length_b   1.000
_cell.length_c   1.000
_cell.angle_alpha   90.00
_cell.angle_beta   90.00
_cell.angle_gamma   90.00
#
_symmetry.space_group_name_H-M   'P 1'
#
loop_
_entity.id
_entity.type
_entity.pdbx_description
1 polymer ?
#
loop_
_entity_poly.entity_id
_entity_poly.type
_entity_poly.pdbx_seq_one_letter_code
_entity_poly.pdbx_strand_id
1 'polypeptide(L)'
;MKLGILFVSPGRRLVIAFVAVTLVTLPGHATSQPSLAHQPRENSLRVFLLDAKQLELSKQHLNAGDKTLVEALAQLEREAQQAITTGPFSVVTKDRVPPSGDKHDYMSQAPYFWPDPSKPGGLPYMRRDGERNPEINKISDHRSLDQMAGAVETLALAYYYKGNEAYAAKAVQLLRAFFLDPETRMNPHLQFAQFIPGVNTGRGIGLIETRGLTSVVDAIGLLAGSKALTGKDQQGLQEWFTKFLGWMLDSKNGRDESAAKNNHGTYYDVQVASFALFLGKKDLARDVLQAARQKRIAIQIESDGRQPLELVRTRAWSYSVANLDGLMLLARLGENVGVDLWGYQTSDARSISRALDYLVPFALGAQKWPYQQLGEWQPQSLFPLIRRAAVRYDNQRYQALAAKLPIVGASDRSNLLQANAKTTNHTERAGRRE
;
A
#
# COMPACT_ATOMS: atom_id res chain seq x y z
N MET A 1 38.27 -43.88 -24.61
CA MET A 1 38.45 -44.87 -25.69
C MET A 1 37.22 -44.79 -26.61
N LYS A 2 37.52 -44.53 -27.93
CA LYS A 2 36.66 -44.49 -29.15
C LYS A 2 35.61 -43.35 -29.17
N LEU A 3 35.76 -42.19 -29.84
CA LEU A 3 36.15 -41.86 -31.23
C LEU A 3 35.24 -42.50 -32.33
N GLY A 4 34.59 -41.68 -33.10
CA GLY A 4 33.94 -42.00 -34.39
C GLY A 4 33.09 -40.79 -34.82
N ILE A 5 33.61 -39.81 -35.50
CA ILE A 5 33.91 -39.55 -36.91
C ILE A 5 32.65 -39.27 -37.76
N LEU A 6 32.72 -38.05 -38.29
CA LEU A 6 31.94 -37.38 -39.36
C LEU A 6 31.55 -38.28 -40.58
N PHE A 7 30.44 -37.91 -41.21
CA PHE A 7 30.31 -37.95 -42.66
C PHE A 7 29.57 -36.69 -43.21
N VAL A 8 30.29 -35.99 -44.08
CA VAL A 8 29.81 -34.93 -44.98
C VAL A 8 29.55 -35.55 -46.35
N SER A 9 28.49 -35.18 -47.01
CA SER A 9 28.35 -35.38 -48.46
C SER A 9 27.50 -34.28 -49.12
N PRO A 10 27.82 -33.85 -50.34
CA PRO A 10 27.51 -32.53 -50.88
C PRO A 10 26.43 -32.53 -51.96
N GLY A 11 25.87 -31.34 -52.19
CA GLY A 11 25.44 -30.94 -53.51
C GLY A 11 23.95 -30.99 -53.83
N ARG A 12 23.30 -29.84 -53.85
CA ARG A 12 22.27 -29.52 -54.87
C ARG A 12 22.26 -28.01 -55.17
N ARG A 13 22.27 -27.72 -56.47
CA ARG A 13 22.39 -26.38 -57.09
C ARG A 13 21.15 -25.53 -56.86
N LEU A 14 21.39 -24.28 -56.61
CA LEU A 14 20.40 -23.19 -56.55
C LEU A 14 19.93 -22.84 -57.97
N VAL A 15 18.65 -22.95 -58.29
CA VAL A 15 18.01 -22.41 -59.49
C VAL A 15 17.22 -21.17 -59.06
N ILE A 16 17.66 -20.00 -59.51
CA ILE A 16 16.96 -18.73 -59.32
C ILE A 16 15.99 -18.58 -60.50
N ALA A 17 14.69 -18.63 -60.21
CA ALA A 17 13.65 -18.25 -61.16
C ALA A 17 13.18 -16.81 -60.88
N PHE A 18 13.41 -15.91 -61.81
CA PHE A 18 12.82 -14.58 -61.82
C PHE A 18 11.35 -14.70 -62.27
N VAL A 19 10.43 -14.26 -61.40
CA VAL A 19 9.03 -14.05 -61.79
C VAL A 19 8.80 -12.55 -61.89
N ALA A 20 8.49 -12.10 -63.10
CA ALA A 20 8.06 -10.73 -63.37
C ALA A 20 6.61 -10.58 -62.90
N VAL A 21 6.38 -9.64 -61.99
CA VAL A 21 5.03 -9.26 -61.53
C VAL A 21 4.59 -8.00 -62.29
N THR A 22 3.58 -8.20 -63.14
CA THR A 22 2.88 -7.13 -63.85
C THR A 22 1.92 -6.43 -62.84
N LEU A 23 2.09 -5.09 -62.67
CA LEU A 23 1.16 -4.27 -61.92
C LEU A 23 -0.17 -4.13 -62.70
N VAL A 24 -1.25 -4.63 -62.13
CA VAL A 24 -2.61 -4.31 -62.53
C VAL A 24 -3.17 -3.31 -61.50
N THR A 25 -3.42 -2.07 -61.93
CA THR A 25 -4.09 -1.05 -61.12
C THR A 25 -5.61 -1.31 -61.12
N LEU A 26 -6.20 -1.56 -59.95
CA LEU A 26 -7.64 -1.53 -59.70
C LEU A 26 -8.05 -0.31 -58.89
N PRO A 27 -9.25 0.27 -59.12
CA PRO A 27 -9.67 1.53 -58.52
C PRO A 27 -10.10 1.38 -57.05
N GLY A 28 -9.92 2.46 -56.34
CA GLY A 28 -10.01 2.61 -54.87
C GLY A 28 -11.28 2.08 -54.21
N HIS A 29 -11.04 1.32 -53.17
CA HIS A 29 -12.00 1.12 -52.10
C HIS A 29 -11.57 1.99 -50.92
N ALA A 30 -12.45 2.86 -50.45
CA ALA A 30 -12.29 3.66 -49.25
C ALA A 30 -12.10 2.73 -48.04
N THR A 31 -10.90 2.66 -47.54
CA THR A 31 -10.61 1.99 -46.24
C THR A 31 -11.13 2.88 -45.13
N SER A 32 -12.19 2.43 -44.46
CA SER A 32 -12.60 2.96 -43.15
C SER A 32 -11.39 2.95 -42.19
N GLN A 33 -10.99 4.13 -41.73
CA GLN A 33 -9.96 4.25 -40.68
C GLN A 33 -10.44 3.49 -39.43
N PRO A 34 -9.57 2.71 -38.78
CA PRO A 34 -9.88 2.13 -37.49
C PRO A 34 -10.09 3.28 -36.49
N SER A 35 -11.22 3.22 -35.80
CA SER A 35 -11.57 4.06 -34.67
C SER A 35 -10.36 4.26 -33.76
N LEU A 36 -10.00 5.54 -33.56
CA LEU A 36 -9.01 5.95 -32.57
C LEU A 36 -9.34 5.30 -31.23
N ALA A 37 -8.59 4.28 -30.86
CA ALA A 37 -8.62 3.74 -29.52
C ALA A 37 -8.45 4.90 -28.55
N HIS A 38 -9.34 4.99 -27.61
CA HIS A 38 -9.38 5.97 -26.55
C HIS A 38 -8.01 6.04 -25.87
N GLN A 39 -7.18 7.00 -26.24
CA GLN A 39 -5.96 7.31 -25.46
C GLN A 39 -6.44 7.76 -24.09
N PRO A 40 -5.92 7.17 -22.98
CA PRO A 40 -6.25 7.66 -21.65
C PRO A 40 -5.86 9.13 -21.60
N ARG A 41 -6.79 10.01 -21.19
CA ARG A 41 -6.50 11.41 -20.96
C ARG A 41 -5.26 11.51 -20.07
N GLU A 42 -4.23 12.23 -20.52
CA GLU A 42 -2.92 12.41 -19.87
C GLU A 42 -2.97 13.05 -18.47
N ASN A 43 -4.15 13.30 -17.91
CA ASN A 43 -4.39 13.97 -16.62
C ASN A 43 -5.09 13.11 -15.57
N SER A 44 -5.01 11.78 -15.61
CA SER A 44 -5.56 10.99 -14.52
C SER A 44 -4.59 10.96 -13.34
N LEU A 45 -5.09 11.34 -12.16
CA LEU A 45 -4.38 11.30 -10.89
C LEU A 45 -3.81 9.89 -10.64
N ARG A 46 -2.48 9.79 -10.51
CA ARG A 46 -1.78 8.50 -10.35
C ARG A 46 -1.71 8.08 -8.88
N VAL A 47 -2.83 7.67 -8.34
CA VAL A 47 -2.94 7.10 -6.98
C VAL A 47 -3.46 5.67 -7.07
N PHE A 48 -3.10 4.81 -6.12
CA PHE A 48 -3.35 3.37 -6.17
C PHE A 48 -4.19 2.86 -5.00
N LEU A 49 -3.91 3.30 -3.79
CA LEU A 49 -4.70 3.02 -2.59
C LEU A 49 -5.81 4.06 -2.40
N LEU A 50 -5.50 5.31 -2.64
CA LEU A 50 -6.52 6.36 -2.69
C LEU A 50 -7.44 6.14 -3.91
N ASP A 51 -8.67 6.58 -3.79
CA ASP A 51 -9.65 6.54 -4.89
C ASP A 51 -9.71 7.89 -5.59
N ALA A 52 -9.11 7.98 -6.78
CA ALA A 52 -9.08 9.22 -7.56
C ALA A 52 -10.48 9.78 -7.83
N LYS A 53 -11.49 8.90 -8.04
CA LYS A 53 -12.89 9.34 -8.27
C LYS A 53 -13.48 9.92 -7.00
N GLN A 54 -13.24 9.30 -5.85
CA GLN A 54 -13.73 9.81 -4.56
C GLN A 54 -13.07 11.13 -4.19
N LEU A 55 -11.76 11.28 -4.43
CA LEU A 55 -11.05 12.54 -4.22
C LEU A 55 -11.63 13.66 -5.09
N GLU A 56 -11.87 13.37 -6.37
CA GLU A 56 -12.44 14.34 -7.30
C GLU A 56 -13.89 14.72 -6.90
N LEU A 57 -14.72 13.77 -6.54
CA LEU A 57 -16.08 14.02 -6.02
C LEU A 57 -16.05 14.89 -4.76
N SER A 58 -15.18 14.58 -3.79
CA SER A 58 -15.02 15.39 -2.59
C SER A 58 -14.61 16.82 -2.92
N LYS A 59 -13.71 17.01 -3.89
CA LYS A 59 -13.29 18.34 -4.35
C LYS A 59 -14.43 19.12 -5.02
N GLN A 60 -15.24 18.44 -5.83
CA GLN A 60 -16.43 19.03 -6.46
C GLN A 60 -17.49 19.43 -5.41
N HIS A 61 -17.75 18.60 -4.41
CA HIS A 61 -18.66 18.90 -3.30
C HIS A 61 -18.18 20.10 -2.48
N LEU A 62 -16.86 20.16 -2.17
CA LEU A 62 -16.29 21.33 -1.50
C LEU A 62 -16.47 22.62 -2.31
N ASN A 63 -16.23 22.57 -3.61
CA ASN A 63 -16.42 23.72 -4.51
C ASN A 63 -17.90 24.13 -4.64
N ALA A 64 -18.83 23.18 -4.50
CA ALA A 64 -20.27 23.41 -4.45
C ALA A 64 -20.77 23.90 -3.07
N GLY A 65 -19.87 24.04 -2.08
CA GLY A 65 -20.21 24.57 -0.76
C GLY A 65 -20.76 23.53 0.22
N ASP A 66 -20.44 22.25 0.04
CA ASP A 66 -20.83 21.18 0.98
C ASP A 66 -20.16 21.40 2.36
N LYS A 67 -20.97 21.84 3.32
CA LYS A 67 -20.52 22.16 4.68
C LYS A 67 -20.01 20.94 5.44
N THR A 68 -20.39 19.72 5.05
CA THR A 68 -19.98 18.50 5.75
C THR A 68 -18.50 18.18 5.56
N LEU A 69 -17.89 18.67 4.47
CA LEU A 69 -16.47 18.49 4.17
C LEU A 69 -15.58 19.65 4.63
N VAL A 70 -16.18 20.81 4.94
CA VAL A 70 -15.43 22.04 5.30
C VAL A 70 -14.60 21.84 6.57
N GLU A 71 -15.16 21.19 7.60
CA GLU A 71 -14.47 20.97 8.86
C GLU A 71 -13.30 19.98 8.70
N ALA A 72 -13.50 18.93 7.89
CA ALA A 72 -12.45 17.96 7.57
C ALA A 72 -11.30 18.63 6.78
N LEU A 73 -11.64 19.52 5.83
CA LEU A 73 -10.63 20.30 5.11
C LEU A 73 -9.88 21.26 6.03
N ALA A 74 -10.60 21.95 6.91
CA ALA A 74 -9.98 22.86 7.89
C ALA A 74 -9.04 22.10 8.86
N GLN A 75 -9.40 20.88 9.27
CA GLN A 75 -8.51 20.03 10.06
C GLN A 75 -7.27 19.61 9.27
N LEU A 76 -7.43 19.16 8.02
CA LEU A 76 -6.32 18.83 7.15
C LEU A 76 -5.36 20.03 6.96
N GLU A 77 -5.90 21.25 6.83
CA GLU A 77 -5.09 22.46 6.72
C GLU A 77 -4.30 22.73 8.02
N ARG A 78 -4.91 22.57 9.20
CA ARG A 78 -4.19 22.69 10.48
C ARG A 78 -3.05 21.69 10.62
N GLU A 79 -3.30 20.43 10.24
CA GLU A 79 -2.28 19.36 10.24
C GLU A 79 -1.17 19.67 9.24
N ALA A 80 -1.50 20.18 8.05
CA ALA A 80 -0.51 20.58 7.03
C ALA A 80 0.33 21.78 7.52
N GLN A 81 -0.26 22.75 8.21
CA GLN A 81 0.49 23.87 8.82
C GLN A 81 1.48 23.38 9.90
N GLN A 82 1.11 22.37 10.68
CA GLN A 82 2.05 21.73 11.60
C GLN A 82 3.15 20.98 10.86
N ALA A 83 2.79 20.22 9.79
CA ALA A 83 3.73 19.45 9.01
C ALA A 83 4.77 20.32 8.29
N ILE A 84 4.44 21.55 7.88
CA ILE A 84 5.39 22.51 7.27
C ILE A 84 6.61 22.76 8.18
N THR A 85 6.42 22.75 9.49
CA THR A 85 7.49 23.07 10.47
C THR A 85 8.31 21.84 10.88
N THR A 86 7.94 20.63 10.41
CA THR A 86 8.60 19.37 10.83
C THR A 86 9.74 18.97 9.91
N GLY A 87 10.62 18.10 10.40
CA GLY A 87 11.75 17.60 9.62
C GLY A 87 12.82 18.64 9.27
N PRO A 88 13.75 18.31 8.35
CA PRO A 88 13.81 17.07 7.57
C PRO A 88 14.03 15.82 8.45
N PHE A 89 13.51 14.69 7.99
CA PHE A 89 13.69 13.39 8.62
C PHE A 89 14.76 12.59 7.87
N SER A 90 15.56 11.82 8.60
CA SER A 90 16.60 10.99 8.01
C SER A 90 16.94 9.81 8.92
N VAL A 91 17.47 8.75 8.33
CA VAL A 91 18.03 7.60 9.05
C VAL A 91 19.46 7.83 9.54
N VAL A 92 20.17 8.83 8.99
CA VAL A 92 21.58 9.09 9.36
C VAL A 92 21.74 9.76 10.74
N THR A 93 20.63 10.27 11.30
CA THR A 93 20.63 10.97 12.60
C THR A 93 20.67 10.04 13.81
N LYS A 94 20.56 8.73 13.62
CA LYS A 94 20.66 7.77 14.71
C LYS A 94 22.08 7.73 15.31
N ASP A 95 22.16 7.52 16.63
CA ASP A 95 23.45 7.38 17.31
C ASP A 95 24.11 6.04 17.02
N ARG A 96 23.31 4.99 16.89
CA ARG A 96 23.80 3.64 16.65
C ARG A 96 24.17 3.42 15.18
N VAL A 97 25.41 2.94 14.95
CA VAL A 97 25.87 2.58 13.60
C VAL A 97 25.42 1.16 13.26
N PRO A 98 24.79 0.94 12.07
CA PRO A 98 24.47 -0.40 11.58
C PRO A 98 25.71 -1.30 11.44
N PRO A 99 25.55 -2.65 11.43
CA PRO A 99 26.67 -3.57 11.26
C PRO A 99 27.49 -3.39 9.97
N SER A 100 26.92 -2.76 8.95
CA SER A 100 27.63 -2.38 7.71
C SER A 100 28.63 -1.24 7.89
N GLY A 101 28.54 -0.45 8.96
CA GLY A 101 29.26 0.80 9.13
C GLY A 101 28.65 2.02 8.44
N ASP A 102 27.58 1.82 7.64
CA ASP A 102 26.91 2.89 6.89
C ASP A 102 25.64 3.37 7.63
N LYS A 103 25.64 4.64 8.06
CA LYS A 103 24.48 5.25 8.72
C LYS A 103 23.26 5.45 7.81
N HIS A 104 23.43 5.38 6.49
CA HIS A 104 22.32 5.40 5.53
C HIS A 104 21.49 4.11 5.57
N ASP A 105 22.02 3.02 6.13
CA ASP A 105 21.26 1.79 6.28
C ASP A 105 20.25 1.93 7.40
N TYR A 106 19.00 1.62 7.05
CA TYR A 106 17.92 1.53 8.04
C TYR A 106 18.19 0.42 9.03
N MET A 107 18.02 0.71 10.32
CA MET A 107 18.02 -0.31 11.37
C MET A 107 16.94 -0.07 12.41
N SER A 108 16.43 -1.14 12.99
CA SER A 108 15.48 -1.10 14.10
C SER A 108 15.61 -2.34 14.98
N GLN A 109 15.25 -2.22 16.26
CA GLN A 109 15.20 -3.37 17.17
C GLN A 109 13.80 -4.01 17.15
N ALA A 110 13.74 -5.34 17.24
CA ALA A 110 12.51 -6.10 17.31
C ALA A 110 11.68 -5.71 18.56
N PRO A 111 10.41 -5.28 18.40
CA PRO A 111 9.66 -4.61 19.46
C PRO A 111 9.28 -5.52 20.64
N TYR A 112 9.18 -6.83 20.41
CA TYR A 112 8.69 -7.79 21.39
C TYR A 112 9.80 -8.66 21.99
N PHE A 113 11.03 -8.17 21.98
CA PHE A 113 12.18 -8.89 22.53
C PHE A 113 12.79 -8.10 23.68
N TRP A 114 13.04 -8.81 24.78
CA TRP A 114 13.47 -8.26 26.04
C TRP A 114 14.74 -8.96 26.54
N PRO A 115 15.59 -8.31 27.32
CA PRO A 115 16.69 -8.98 27.98
C PRO A 115 16.21 -10.23 28.74
N ASP A 116 16.94 -11.34 28.63
CA ASP A 116 16.68 -12.54 29.42
C ASP A 116 17.30 -12.37 30.83
N PRO A 117 16.50 -12.26 31.90
CA PRO A 117 17.02 -12.01 33.23
C PRO A 117 17.84 -13.18 33.79
N SER A 118 17.73 -14.37 33.18
CA SER A 118 18.49 -15.56 33.57
C SER A 118 19.90 -15.65 32.93
N LYS A 119 20.24 -14.72 32.03
CA LYS A 119 21.46 -14.75 31.24
C LYS A 119 22.39 -13.58 31.57
N PRO A 120 23.72 -13.80 31.55
CA PRO A 120 24.69 -12.72 31.68
C PRO A 120 24.48 -11.64 30.62
N GLY A 121 24.35 -10.36 31.04
CA GLY A 121 24.10 -9.26 30.13
C GLY A 121 22.72 -9.30 29.42
N GLY A 122 21.83 -10.22 29.85
CA GLY A 122 20.48 -10.36 29.27
C GLY A 122 20.44 -10.96 27.86
N LEU A 123 21.53 -11.54 27.36
CA LEU A 123 21.64 -12.07 25.99
C LEU A 123 21.59 -13.60 25.93
N PRO A 124 20.94 -14.17 24.88
CA PRO A 124 20.15 -13.51 23.84
C PRO A 124 18.81 -13.01 24.39
N TYR A 125 18.23 -11.96 23.75
CA TYR A 125 16.91 -11.47 24.13
C TYR A 125 15.84 -12.54 23.90
N MET A 126 14.84 -12.57 24.80
CA MET A 126 13.70 -13.47 24.77
C MET A 126 12.42 -12.76 24.28
N ARG A 127 11.54 -13.52 23.61
CA ARG A 127 10.28 -12.96 23.08
C ARG A 127 9.20 -12.85 24.17
N ARG A 128 8.54 -11.67 24.20
CA ARG A 128 7.29 -11.44 24.95
C ARG A 128 6.26 -10.85 23.98
N ASP A 129 5.38 -11.72 23.48
CA ASP A 129 4.44 -11.33 22.42
C ASP A 129 3.52 -10.18 22.85
N GLY A 130 3.43 -9.13 22.03
CA GLY A 130 2.60 -7.96 22.29
C GLY A 130 3.15 -6.96 23.31
N GLU A 131 4.22 -7.28 24.05
CA GLU A 131 4.87 -6.38 25.00
C GLU A 131 6.00 -5.60 24.33
N ARG A 132 5.78 -4.33 24.04
CA ARG A 132 6.79 -3.48 23.39
C ARG A 132 7.91 -3.12 24.36
N ASN A 133 9.14 -3.46 24.00
CA ASN A 133 10.32 -3.04 24.74
C ASN A 133 10.63 -1.56 24.41
N PRO A 134 10.69 -0.64 25.42
CA PRO A 134 10.98 0.77 25.17
C PRO A 134 12.36 1.06 24.58
N GLU A 135 13.30 0.08 24.64
CA GLU A 135 14.61 0.23 24.03
C GLU A 135 14.58 0.46 22.51
N ILE A 136 13.49 0.02 21.83
CA ILE A 136 13.31 0.31 20.40
C ILE A 136 13.37 1.80 20.08
N ASN A 137 13.01 2.67 21.05
CA ASN A 137 13.03 4.12 20.87
C ASN A 137 14.44 4.73 20.88
N LYS A 138 15.48 3.96 21.26
CA LYS A 138 16.87 4.38 21.19
C LYS A 138 17.39 4.48 19.75
N ILE A 139 16.65 3.89 18.77
CA ILE A 139 16.98 3.98 17.34
C ILE A 139 15.86 4.75 16.67
N SER A 140 16.22 5.87 16.02
CA SER A 140 15.24 6.83 15.49
C SER A 140 14.61 6.43 14.16
N ASP A 141 15.17 5.47 13.42
CA ASP A 141 14.86 5.23 12.01
C ASP A 141 13.39 4.92 11.75
N HIS A 142 12.78 4.03 12.54
CA HIS A 142 11.36 3.70 12.38
C HIS A 142 10.48 4.92 12.62
N ARG A 143 10.76 5.69 13.66
CA ARG A 143 10.03 6.94 13.95
C ARG A 143 10.23 7.98 12.85
N SER A 144 11.46 8.15 12.35
CA SER A 144 11.77 9.10 11.26
C SER A 144 11.04 8.73 9.98
N LEU A 145 10.95 7.43 9.65
CA LEU A 145 10.20 6.93 8.49
C LEU A 145 8.69 7.18 8.64
N ASP A 146 8.11 6.84 9.79
CA ASP A 146 6.68 7.07 10.05
C ASP A 146 6.32 8.56 10.01
N GLN A 147 7.14 9.41 10.62
CA GLN A 147 6.93 10.86 10.62
C GLN A 147 7.07 11.45 9.21
N MET A 148 8.06 11.02 8.45
CA MET A 148 8.23 11.44 7.06
C MET A 148 7.01 11.04 6.23
N ALA A 149 6.59 9.78 6.28
CA ALA A 149 5.47 9.27 5.50
C ALA A 149 4.16 10.02 5.84
N GLY A 150 3.86 10.18 7.12
CA GLY A 150 2.66 10.90 7.58
C GLY A 150 2.66 12.39 7.20
N ALA A 151 3.81 13.06 7.31
CA ALA A 151 3.93 14.47 6.91
C ALA A 151 3.77 14.64 5.40
N VAL A 152 4.41 13.80 4.59
CA VAL A 152 4.29 13.82 3.12
C VAL A 152 2.87 13.57 2.66
N GLU A 153 2.19 12.56 3.23
CA GLU A 153 0.78 12.27 2.93
C GLU A 153 -0.13 13.46 3.25
N THR A 154 0.00 14.04 4.46
CA THR A 154 -0.80 15.18 4.91
C THR A 154 -0.61 16.40 4.01
N LEU A 155 0.64 16.74 3.71
CA LEU A 155 0.98 17.88 2.86
C LEU A 155 0.52 17.68 1.40
N ALA A 156 0.65 16.48 0.87
CA ALA A 156 0.21 16.16 -0.50
C ALA A 156 -1.33 16.22 -0.63
N LEU A 157 -2.07 15.70 0.34
CA LEU A 157 -3.53 15.83 0.39
C LEU A 157 -3.95 17.30 0.51
N ALA A 158 -3.31 18.09 1.38
CA ALA A 158 -3.60 19.52 1.52
C ALA A 158 -3.29 20.29 0.22
N TYR A 159 -2.19 19.96 -0.46
CA TYR A 159 -1.88 20.50 -1.77
C TYR A 159 -2.97 20.16 -2.80
N TYR A 160 -3.40 18.91 -2.86
CA TYR A 160 -4.43 18.45 -3.80
C TYR A 160 -5.74 19.25 -3.67
N TYR A 161 -6.20 19.50 -2.44
CA TYR A 161 -7.45 20.21 -2.21
C TYR A 161 -7.32 21.73 -2.33
N LYS A 162 -6.19 22.31 -1.92
CA LYS A 162 -6.02 23.77 -1.81
C LYS A 162 -5.17 24.40 -2.93
N GLY A 163 -4.37 23.61 -3.64
CA GLY A 163 -3.45 24.12 -4.64
C GLY A 163 -2.30 24.97 -4.07
N ASN A 164 -2.07 24.93 -2.75
CA ASN A 164 -1.03 25.73 -2.10
C ASN A 164 0.35 25.10 -2.31
N GLU A 165 1.17 25.73 -3.17
CA GLU A 165 2.52 25.25 -3.50
C GLU A 165 3.47 25.18 -2.31
N ALA A 166 3.22 25.88 -1.21
CA ALA A 166 4.06 25.76 -0.01
C ALA A 166 3.95 24.36 0.62
N TYR A 167 2.77 23.72 0.57
CA TYR A 167 2.58 22.34 1.02
C TYR A 167 3.36 21.37 0.14
N ALA A 168 3.24 21.53 -1.19
CA ALA A 168 3.97 20.69 -2.13
C ALA A 168 5.49 20.85 -2.00
N ALA A 169 5.97 22.09 -1.88
CA ALA A 169 7.41 22.38 -1.71
C ALA A 169 7.97 21.69 -0.45
N LYS A 170 7.24 21.74 0.66
CA LYS A 170 7.65 21.05 1.89
C LYS A 170 7.62 19.53 1.75
N ALA A 171 6.56 18.97 1.16
CA ALA A 171 6.48 17.52 0.91
C ALA A 171 7.67 17.03 0.06
N VAL A 172 7.99 17.76 -1.02
CA VAL A 172 9.12 17.45 -1.89
C VAL A 172 10.45 17.59 -1.15
N GLN A 173 10.61 18.60 -0.29
CA GLN A 173 11.81 18.75 0.56
C GLN A 173 12.01 17.50 1.45
N LEU A 174 10.93 17.00 2.08
CA LEU A 174 10.99 15.79 2.91
C LEU A 174 11.34 14.54 2.08
N LEU A 175 10.75 14.40 0.89
CA LEU A 175 11.07 13.32 -0.04
C LEU A 175 12.54 13.36 -0.49
N ARG A 176 13.06 14.54 -0.85
CA ARG A 176 14.47 14.69 -1.21
C ARG A 176 15.40 14.27 -0.08
N ALA A 177 15.16 14.77 1.13
CA ALA A 177 15.99 14.44 2.29
C ALA A 177 15.99 12.93 2.59
N PHE A 178 14.83 12.26 2.46
CA PHE A 178 14.73 10.86 2.85
C PHE A 178 15.17 9.87 1.77
N PHE A 179 15.05 10.23 0.48
CA PHE A 179 15.27 9.28 -0.62
C PHE A 179 16.38 9.69 -1.60
N LEU A 180 16.67 11.00 -1.75
CA LEU A 180 17.47 11.49 -2.88
C LEU A 180 18.80 12.13 -2.46
N ASP A 181 18.80 12.91 -1.40
CA ASP A 181 19.96 13.65 -0.95
C ASP A 181 21.09 12.70 -0.51
N PRO A 182 22.27 12.78 -1.13
CA PRO A 182 23.41 11.90 -0.80
C PRO A 182 23.83 11.94 0.67
N GLU A 183 23.60 13.05 1.38
CA GLU A 183 24.04 13.19 2.77
C GLU A 183 23.02 12.61 3.78
N THR A 184 21.75 12.46 3.37
CA THR A 184 20.65 12.16 4.32
C THR A 184 19.77 10.99 3.92
N ARG A 185 19.83 10.56 2.65
CA ARG A 185 18.94 9.53 2.11
C ARG A 185 19.12 8.17 2.79
N MET A 186 18.05 7.43 2.86
CA MET A 186 18.04 6.03 3.25
C MET A 186 18.52 5.15 2.08
N ASN A 187 19.38 4.17 2.36
CA ASN A 187 19.70 3.10 1.40
C ASN A 187 18.43 2.25 1.13
N PRO A 188 18.19 1.81 -0.13
CA PRO A 188 16.97 1.13 -0.52
C PRO A 188 16.94 -0.35 -0.11
N HIS A 189 17.07 -0.62 1.19
CA HIS A 189 16.96 -1.97 1.77
C HIS A 189 16.66 -1.90 3.27
N LEU A 190 16.21 -3.04 3.84
CA LEU A 190 15.91 -3.21 5.26
C LEU A 190 16.74 -4.36 5.88
N GLN A 191 18.01 -4.47 5.49
CA GLN A 191 18.87 -5.57 5.93
C GLN A 191 18.97 -5.68 7.46
N PHE A 192 18.92 -4.54 8.16
CA PHE A 192 19.11 -4.46 9.61
C PHE A 192 17.83 -4.12 10.38
N ALA A 193 16.66 -4.28 9.74
CA ALA A 193 15.38 -4.04 10.39
C ALA A 193 15.04 -5.14 11.39
N GLN A 194 14.48 -4.73 12.52
CA GLN A 194 14.05 -5.59 13.63
C GLN A 194 15.10 -6.62 14.06
N PHE A 195 16.36 -6.18 14.23
CA PHE A 195 17.38 -7.05 14.81
C PHE A 195 17.00 -7.47 16.25
N ILE A 196 17.49 -8.65 16.64
CA ILE A 196 17.28 -9.18 18.00
C ILE A 196 18.65 -9.29 18.66
N PRO A 197 18.92 -8.55 19.76
CA PRO A 197 20.20 -8.63 20.46
C PRO A 197 20.59 -10.06 20.85
N GLY A 198 21.81 -10.46 20.47
CA GLY A 198 22.32 -11.82 20.72
C GLY A 198 21.76 -12.91 19.79
N VAL A 199 20.90 -12.59 18.81
CA VAL A 199 20.30 -13.56 17.87
C VAL A 199 20.65 -13.27 16.42
N ASN A 200 20.40 -12.04 15.94
CA ASN A 200 20.62 -11.65 14.55
C ASN A 200 20.85 -10.15 14.42
N THR A 201 21.24 -9.71 13.22
CA THR A 201 21.47 -8.30 12.90
C THR A 201 20.29 -7.66 12.14
N GLY A 202 19.28 -8.43 11.78
CA GLY A 202 18.06 -8.03 11.06
C GLY A 202 17.32 -9.27 10.57
N ARG A 203 16.04 -9.11 10.15
CA ARG A 203 15.18 -10.22 9.74
C ARG A 203 14.04 -9.76 8.81
N GLY A 204 13.48 -10.71 8.06
CA GLY A 204 12.40 -10.44 7.09
C GLY A 204 11.19 -9.72 7.68
N ILE A 205 10.76 -10.10 8.89
CA ILE A 205 9.63 -9.48 9.62
C ILE A 205 9.76 -7.94 9.72
N GLY A 206 10.98 -7.39 9.65
CA GLY A 206 11.21 -5.96 9.66
C GLY A 206 10.63 -5.21 8.45
N LEU A 207 10.34 -5.88 7.33
CA LEU A 207 9.78 -5.24 6.14
C LEU A 207 8.39 -4.62 6.39
N ILE A 208 7.65 -5.08 7.39
CA ILE A 208 6.36 -4.47 7.75
C ILE A 208 6.48 -3.00 8.19
N GLU A 209 7.67 -2.58 8.62
CA GLU A 209 7.90 -1.21 9.09
C GLU A 209 7.84 -0.18 7.96
N THR A 210 8.05 -0.60 6.70
CA THR A 210 7.93 0.28 5.52
C THR A 210 6.54 0.30 4.88
N ARG A 211 5.53 -0.31 5.49
CA ARG A 211 4.15 -0.28 4.97
C ARG A 211 3.62 1.15 4.73
N GLY A 212 4.05 2.14 5.53
CA GLY A 212 3.71 3.55 5.33
C GLY A 212 4.22 4.14 4.01
N LEU A 213 5.22 3.53 3.35
CA LEU A 213 5.69 3.97 2.04
C LEU A 213 4.63 3.77 0.93
N THR A 214 3.61 2.97 1.16
CA THR A 214 2.49 2.83 0.22
C THR A 214 1.66 4.12 0.12
N SER A 215 1.50 4.88 1.22
CA SER A 215 0.89 6.21 1.16
C SER A 215 1.82 7.27 0.56
N VAL A 216 3.13 7.09 0.67
CA VAL A 216 4.11 7.99 0.04
C VAL A 216 4.02 7.93 -1.48
N VAL A 217 3.86 6.74 -2.08
CA VAL A 217 3.73 6.64 -3.54
C VAL A 217 2.42 7.28 -4.05
N ASP A 218 1.34 7.18 -3.30
CA ASP A 218 0.10 7.91 -3.61
C ASP A 218 0.27 9.43 -3.44
N ALA A 219 0.97 9.86 -2.39
CA ALA A 219 1.30 11.27 -2.17
C ALA A 219 2.14 11.86 -3.32
N ILE A 220 3.11 11.11 -3.85
CA ILE A 220 3.87 11.52 -5.05
C ILE A 220 2.91 11.72 -6.23
N GLY A 221 1.92 10.86 -6.39
CA GLY A 221 0.88 11.01 -7.41
C GLY A 221 0.03 12.28 -7.25
N LEU A 222 -0.33 12.63 -6.00
CA LEU A 222 -1.05 13.88 -5.68
C LEU A 222 -0.22 15.12 -6.00
N LEU A 223 1.11 15.04 -5.87
CA LEU A 223 2.05 16.14 -6.12
C LEU A 223 2.42 16.33 -7.60
N ALA A 224 1.99 15.43 -8.50
CA ALA A 224 2.46 15.41 -9.89
C ALA A 224 2.20 16.72 -10.68
N GLY A 225 1.19 17.50 -10.27
CA GLY A 225 0.89 18.82 -10.88
C GLY A 225 1.66 20.00 -10.28
N SER A 226 2.44 19.81 -9.21
CA SER A 226 3.18 20.85 -8.52
C SER A 226 4.47 21.22 -9.25
N LYS A 227 4.79 22.52 -9.25
CA LYS A 227 6.08 23.04 -9.73
C LYS A 227 7.26 22.61 -8.85
N ALA A 228 7.00 22.25 -7.58
CA ALA A 228 8.02 21.83 -6.63
C ALA A 228 8.59 20.44 -6.97
N LEU A 229 7.76 19.52 -7.51
CA LEU A 229 8.15 18.16 -7.88
C LEU A 229 8.72 18.14 -9.30
N THR A 230 10.04 18.24 -9.42
CA THR A 230 10.72 18.26 -10.74
C THR A 230 10.78 16.88 -11.39
N GLY A 231 11.00 16.83 -12.72
CA GLY A 231 11.25 15.56 -13.41
C GLY A 231 12.45 14.78 -12.85
N LYS A 232 13.49 15.49 -12.37
CA LYS A 232 14.65 14.87 -11.71
C LYS A 232 14.26 14.21 -10.39
N ASP A 233 13.39 14.85 -9.61
CA ASP A 233 12.89 14.23 -8.36
C ASP A 233 12.07 12.98 -8.65
N GLN A 234 11.17 13.05 -9.63
CA GLN A 234 10.34 11.89 -10.04
C GLN A 234 11.22 10.72 -10.50
N GLN A 235 12.23 10.98 -11.33
CA GLN A 235 13.18 9.97 -11.78
C GLN A 235 13.95 9.38 -10.58
N GLY A 236 14.51 10.21 -9.70
CA GLY A 236 15.25 9.74 -8.54
C GLY A 236 14.41 8.89 -7.58
N LEU A 237 13.15 9.28 -7.35
CA LEU A 237 12.20 8.49 -6.56
C LEU A 237 11.89 7.14 -7.22
N GLN A 238 11.65 7.12 -8.55
CA GLN A 238 11.45 5.87 -9.28
C GLN A 238 12.69 4.96 -9.21
N GLU A 239 13.89 5.50 -9.31
CA GLU A 239 15.14 4.74 -9.17
C GLU A 239 15.28 4.16 -7.76
N TRP A 240 15.00 4.93 -6.72
CA TRP A 240 15.05 4.46 -5.34
C TRP A 240 14.05 3.32 -5.11
N PHE A 241 12.78 3.50 -5.48
CA PHE A 241 11.75 2.47 -5.36
C PHE A 241 12.04 1.25 -6.23
N THR A 242 12.68 1.40 -7.39
CA THR A 242 13.10 0.27 -8.23
C THR A 242 14.13 -0.60 -7.50
N LYS A 243 15.12 0.03 -6.87
CA LYS A 243 16.15 -0.68 -6.07
C LYS A 243 15.53 -1.34 -4.85
N PHE A 244 14.64 -0.63 -4.13
CA PHE A 244 13.97 -1.16 -2.96
C PHE A 244 13.07 -2.36 -3.29
N LEU A 245 12.24 -2.24 -4.32
CA LEU A 245 11.40 -3.35 -4.81
C LEU A 245 12.27 -4.54 -5.26
N GLY A 246 13.35 -4.31 -5.99
CA GLY A 246 14.30 -5.36 -6.36
C GLY A 246 14.86 -6.07 -5.14
N TRP A 247 15.32 -5.32 -4.13
CA TRP A 247 15.79 -5.90 -2.88
C TRP A 247 14.70 -6.71 -2.14
N MET A 248 13.46 -6.21 -2.09
CA MET A 248 12.34 -6.96 -1.49
C MET A 248 12.12 -8.31 -2.20
N LEU A 249 12.23 -8.35 -3.51
CA LEU A 249 11.99 -9.59 -4.28
C LEU A 249 13.15 -10.59 -4.18
N ASP A 250 14.41 -10.10 -4.15
CA ASP A 250 15.61 -10.92 -4.33
C ASP A 250 16.34 -11.27 -3.03
N SER A 251 16.15 -10.48 -1.96
CA SER A 251 16.87 -10.72 -0.69
C SER A 251 16.28 -11.90 0.08
N LYS A 252 17.11 -12.50 0.96
CA LYS A 252 16.64 -13.51 1.91
C LYS A 252 15.52 -12.95 2.79
N ASN A 253 15.68 -11.74 3.32
CA ASN A 253 14.68 -11.09 4.18
C ASN A 253 13.35 -10.88 3.43
N GLY A 254 13.40 -10.47 2.17
CA GLY A 254 12.20 -10.32 1.34
C GLY A 254 11.49 -11.64 1.08
N ARG A 255 12.24 -12.71 0.77
CA ARG A 255 11.65 -14.05 0.59
C ARG A 255 11.03 -14.59 1.89
N ASP A 256 11.70 -14.40 3.02
CA ASP A 256 11.19 -14.83 4.33
C ASP A 256 9.85 -14.13 4.65
N GLU A 257 9.75 -12.81 4.42
CA GLU A 257 8.53 -12.03 4.66
C GLU A 257 7.41 -12.40 3.67
N SER A 258 7.75 -12.60 2.39
CA SER A 258 6.81 -13.07 1.36
C SER A 258 6.20 -14.44 1.73
N ALA A 259 6.97 -15.30 2.37
CA ALA A 259 6.54 -16.64 2.79
C ALA A 259 5.68 -16.63 4.06
N ALA A 260 5.60 -15.52 4.77
CA ALA A 260 4.80 -15.41 6.00
C ALA A 260 3.31 -15.63 5.70
N LYS A 261 2.65 -16.45 6.55
CA LYS A 261 1.26 -16.87 6.36
C LYS A 261 0.25 -16.05 7.17
N ASN A 262 0.66 -14.91 7.72
CA ASN A 262 -0.12 -14.02 8.56
C ASN A 262 -0.09 -12.59 8.00
N ASN A 263 -0.50 -11.58 8.79
CA ASN A 263 -0.49 -10.18 8.39
C ASN A 263 0.84 -9.69 7.78
N HIS A 264 1.98 -10.24 8.17
CA HIS A 264 3.28 -9.91 7.58
C HIS A 264 3.31 -10.17 6.08
N GLY A 265 2.94 -11.39 5.64
CA GLY A 265 2.86 -11.70 4.22
C GLY A 265 1.80 -10.87 3.48
N THR A 266 0.69 -10.53 4.14
CA THR A 266 -0.34 -9.65 3.56
C THR A 266 0.24 -8.27 3.28
N TYR A 267 0.89 -7.63 4.26
CA TYR A 267 1.49 -6.31 4.08
C TYR A 267 2.73 -6.33 3.17
N TYR A 268 3.44 -7.45 3.06
CA TYR A 268 4.46 -7.61 2.04
C TYR A 268 3.86 -7.50 0.63
N ASP A 269 2.78 -8.23 0.33
CA ASP A 269 2.12 -8.19 -0.97
C ASP A 269 1.50 -6.81 -1.25
N VAL A 270 0.94 -6.12 -0.23
CA VAL A 270 0.45 -4.73 -0.36
C VAL A 270 1.58 -3.81 -0.83
N GLN A 271 2.75 -3.89 -0.20
CA GLN A 271 3.90 -3.06 -0.55
C GLN A 271 4.41 -3.38 -1.97
N VAL A 272 4.62 -4.67 -2.28
CA VAL A 272 5.11 -5.08 -3.61
C VAL A 272 4.15 -4.62 -4.72
N ALA A 273 2.84 -4.84 -4.55
CA ALA A 273 1.86 -4.43 -5.55
C ALA A 273 1.78 -2.90 -5.69
N SER A 274 1.81 -2.15 -4.58
CA SER A 274 1.80 -0.68 -4.58
C SER A 274 3.03 -0.10 -5.29
N PHE A 275 4.23 -0.60 -4.96
CA PHE A 275 5.47 -0.12 -5.58
C PHE A 275 5.57 -0.56 -7.05
N ALA A 276 5.10 -1.76 -7.40
CA ALA A 276 5.02 -2.21 -8.79
C ALA A 276 4.10 -1.31 -9.64
N LEU A 277 2.93 -0.93 -9.12
CA LEU A 277 2.02 0.00 -9.79
C LEU A 277 2.65 1.39 -9.96
N PHE A 278 3.32 1.91 -8.94
CA PHE A 278 4.05 3.18 -9.00
C PHE A 278 5.12 3.18 -10.08
N LEU A 279 5.84 2.07 -10.23
CA LEU A 279 6.89 1.88 -11.24
C LEU A 279 6.36 1.46 -12.62
N GLY A 280 5.04 1.38 -12.80
CA GLY A 280 4.42 0.95 -14.06
C GLY A 280 4.55 -0.55 -14.36
N LYS A 281 5.03 -1.36 -13.41
CA LYS A 281 5.19 -2.82 -13.53
C LYS A 281 3.85 -3.54 -13.29
N LYS A 282 2.86 -3.25 -14.13
CA LYS A 282 1.47 -3.72 -13.95
C LYS A 282 1.34 -5.25 -13.93
N ASP A 283 2.17 -5.96 -14.69
CA ASP A 283 2.11 -7.42 -14.73
C ASP A 283 2.58 -8.01 -13.40
N LEU A 284 3.68 -7.51 -12.82
CA LEU A 284 4.12 -7.91 -11.49
C LEU A 284 3.04 -7.65 -10.42
N ALA A 285 2.40 -6.48 -10.46
CA ALA A 285 1.31 -6.18 -9.53
C ALA A 285 0.14 -7.16 -9.72
N ARG A 286 -0.24 -7.45 -10.96
CA ARG A 286 -1.31 -8.41 -11.29
C ARG A 286 -0.98 -9.80 -10.77
N ASP A 287 0.23 -10.29 -10.98
CA ASP A 287 0.66 -11.63 -10.55
C ASP A 287 0.61 -11.78 -9.04
N VAL A 288 1.14 -10.79 -8.30
CA VAL A 288 1.09 -10.77 -6.82
C VAL A 288 -0.36 -10.77 -6.33
N LEU A 289 -1.23 -9.95 -6.92
CA LEU A 289 -2.62 -9.82 -6.52
C LEU A 289 -3.46 -11.05 -6.90
N GLN A 290 -3.19 -11.70 -8.03
CA GLN A 290 -3.79 -12.98 -8.37
C GLN A 290 -3.35 -14.08 -7.39
N ALA A 291 -2.05 -14.11 -7.07
CA ALA A 291 -1.51 -15.07 -6.11
C ALA A 291 -2.07 -14.87 -4.68
N ALA A 292 -2.45 -13.64 -4.30
CA ALA A 292 -3.03 -13.32 -3.01
C ALA A 292 -4.35 -14.07 -2.74
N ARG A 293 -5.09 -14.49 -3.78
CA ARG A 293 -6.26 -15.35 -3.65
C ARG A 293 -5.93 -16.61 -2.85
N GLN A 294 -4.88 -17.31 -3.26
CA GLN A 294 -4.46 -18.57 -2.64
C GLN A 294 -3.51 -18.35 -1.46
N LYS A 295 -2.52 -17.47 -1.61
CA LYS A 295 -1.48 -17.26 -0.60
C LYS A 295 -1.96 -16.50 0.63
N ARG A 296 -3.03 -15.70 0.52
CA ARG A 296 -3.53 -14.85 1.62
C ARG A 296 -4.96 -15.23 1.99
N ILE A 297 -5.94 -15.01 1.11
CA ILE A 297 -7.36 -15.19 1.47
C ILE A 297 -7.64 -16.66 1.83
N ALA A 298 -7.30 -17.61 0.95
CA ALA A 298 -7.61 -19.02 1.16
C ALA A 298 -6.86 -19.66 2.36
N ILE A 299 -5.66 -19.13 2.71
CA ILE A 299 -4.85 -19.71 3.79
C ILE A 299 -5.12 -19.01 5.14
N GLN A 300 -5.37 -17.70 5.13
CA GLN A 300 -5.44 -16.91 6.36
C GLN A 300 -6.84 -16.80 6.95
N ILE A 301 -7.88 -17.05 6.13
CA ILE A 301 -9.28 -16.98 6.55
C ILE A 301 -9.87 -18.39 6.55
N GLU A 302 -10.57 -18.77 7.59
CA GLU A 302 -11.37 -20.00 7.65
C GLU A 302 -12.77 -19.80 7.07
N SER A 303 -13.51 -20.88 6.81
CA SER A 303 -14.86 -20.84 6.24
C SER A 303 -15.88 -20.08 7.10
N ASP A 304 -15.64 -19.97 8.39
CA ASP A 304 -16.45 -19.17 9.34
C ASP A 304 -15.97 -17.71 9.48
N GLY A 305 -14.87 -17.33 8.81
CA GLY A 305 -14.31 -15.99 8.83
C GLY A 305 -13.21 -15.77 9.86
N ARG A 306 -12.88 -16.74 10.69
CA ARG A 306 -11.76 -16.64 11.65
C ARG A 306 -10.43 -16.50 10.91
N GLN A 307 -9.47 -15.82 11.57
CA GLN A 307 -8.09 -15.66 11.13
C GLN A 307 -7.15 -16.31 12.16
N PRO A 308 -6.95 -17.62 12.13
CA PRO A 308 -6.34 -18.39 13.25
C PRO A 308 -4.96 -17.87 13.65
N LEU A 309 -4.11 -17.47 12.70
CA LEU A 309 -2.75 -16.98 12.97
C LEU A 309 -2.71 -15.60 13.63
N GLU A 310 -3.79 -14.86 13.56
CA GLU A 310 -3.96 -13.59 14.28
C GLU A 310 -4.67 -13.80 15.62
N LEU A 311 -5.60 -14.74 15.69
CA LEU A 311 -6.38 -15.05 16.90
C LEU A 311 -5.54 -15.68 18.03
N VAL A 312 -4.44 -16.38 17.69
CA VAL A 312 -3.51 -16.94 18.69
C VAL A 312 -2.56 -15.92 19.31
N ARG A 313 -2.59 -14.67 18.82
CA ARG A 313 -1.73 -13.60 19.30
C ARG A 313 -2.27 -12.98 20.59
N THR A 314 -1.37 -12.43 21.40
CA THR A 314 -1.75 -11.76 22.67
C THR A 314 -2.56 -10.48 22.46
N ARG A 315 -2.57 -9.90 21.24
CA ARG A 315 -3.41 -8.79 20.79
C ARG A 315 -4.31 -9.21 19.63
N ALA A 316 -5.06 -10.31 19.83
CA ALA A 316 -5.80 -11.00 18.78
C ALA A 316 -6.74 -10.09 17.99
N TRP A 317 -7.47 -9.18 18.66
CA TRP A 317 -8.34 -8.21 17.98
C TRP A 317 -7.54 -7.29 17.04
N SER A 318 -6.53 -6.64 17.59
CA SER A 318 -5.71 -5.68 16.82
C SER A 318 -5.07 -6.32 15.59
N TYR A 319 -4.56 -7.56 15.73
CA TYR A 319 -3.96 -8.27 14.60
C TYR A 319 -4.99 -8.74 13.58
N SER A 320 -6.17 -9.22 14.02
CA SER A 320 -7.24 -9.62 13.09
C SER A 320 -7.77 -8.45 12.28
N VAL A 321 -7.97 -7.28 12.91
CA VAL A 321 -8.38 -6.06 12.22
C VAL A 321 -7.29 -5.58 11.27
N ALA A 322 -6.03 -5.57 11.71
CA ALA A 322 -4.92 -5.13 10.86
C ALA A 322 -4.73 -6.04 9.64
N ASN A 323 -4.84 -7.37 9.80
CA ASN A 323 -4.73 -8.28 8.66
C ASN A 323 -5.90 -8.11 7.69
N LEU A 324 -7.12 -7.94 8.19
CA LEU A 324 -8.29 -7.66 7.35
C LEU A 324 -8.13 -6.33 6.59
N ASP A 325 -7.58 -5.28 7.23
CA ASP A 325 -7.26 -4.03 6.53
C ASP A 325 -6.27 -4.28 5.39
N GLY A 326 -5.18 -5.01 5.64
CA GLY A 326 -4.22 -5.37 4.60
C GLY A 326 -4.85 -6.14 3.43
N LEU A 327 -5.76 -7.08 3.70
CA LEU A 327 -6.51 -7.81 2.66
C LEU A 327 -7.42 -6.87 1.84
N MET A 328 -8.07 -5.90 2.48
CA MET A 328 -8.86 -4.88 1.79
C MET A 328 -7.99 -3.91 0.97
N LEU A 329 -6.76 -3.62 1.43
CA LEU A 329 -5.79 -2.84 0.63
C LEU A 329 -5.34 -3.62 -0.62
N LEU A 330 -5.10 -4.95 -0.50
CA LEU A 330 -4.84 -5.79 -1.69
C LEU A 330 -6.01 -5.76 -2.67
N ALA A 331 -7.26 -5.83 -2.17
CA ALA A 331 -8.43 -5.75 -3.03
C ALA A 331 -8.53 -4.39 -3.74
N ARG A 332 -8.22 -3.29 -3.05
CA ARG A 332 -8.15 -1.96 -3.64
C ARG A 332 -7.07 -1.84 -4.71
N LEU A 333 -5.88 -2.38 -4.45
CA LEU A 333 -4.80 -2.43 -5.45
C LEU A 333 -5.19 -3.27 -6.67
N GLY A 334 -5.96 -4.35 -6.47
CA GLY A 334 -6.49 -5.22 -7.51
C GLY A 334 -7.33 -4.49 -8.56
N GLU A 335 -8.10 -3.49 -8.14
CA GLU A 335 -8.91 -2.66 -9.04
C GLU A 335 -8.05 -1.97 -10.13
N ASN A 336 -6.79 -1.63 -9.82
CA ASN A 336 -5.89 -0.96 -10.78
C ASN A 336 -5.43 -1.88 -11.93
N VAL A 337 -5.53 -3.20 -11.77
CA VAL A 337 -5.03 -4.20 -12.74
C VAL A 337 -6.08 -5.26 -13.11
N GLY A 338 -7.36 -5.02 -12.77
CA GLY A 338 -8.47 -5.90 -13.11
C GLY A 338 -8.50 -7.22 -12.34
N VAL A 339 -7.92 -7.26 -11.14
CA VAL A 339 -7.97 -8.42 -10.24
C VAL A 339 -9.01 -8.19 -9.16
N ASP A 340 -10.14 -8.85 -9.27
CA ASP A 340 -11.18 -8.79 -8.22
C ASP A 340 -10.80 -9.70 -7.04
N LEU A 341 -10.49 -9.08 -5.90
CA LEU A 341 -10.33 -9.72 -4.60
C LEU A 341 -11.50 -9.45 -3.66
N TRP A 342 -12.30 -8.42 -3.94
CA TRP A 342 -13.50 -8.13 -3.18
C TRP A 342 -14.54 -9.24 -3.33
N GLY A 343 -14.79 -9.67 -4.57
CA GLY A 343 -15.73 -10.74 -4.89
C GLY A 343 -15.13 -12.15 -4.77
N TYR A 344 -13.80 -12.27 -4.55
CA TYR A 344 -13.17 -13.58 -4.49
C TYR A 344 -13.63 -14.40 -3.27
N GLN A 345 -14.01 -15.64 -3.52
CA GLN A 345 -14.41 -16.61 -2.52
C GLN A 345 -13.91 -18.00 -2.91
N THR A 346 -13.44 -18.79 -1.93
CA THR A 346 -13.15 -20.21 -2.10
C THR A 346 -14.43 -21.04 -2.13
N SER A 347 -14.35 -22.31 -2.56
CA SER A 347 -15.50 -23.22 -2.55
C SER A 347 -16.10 -23.46 -1.14
N ASP A 348 -15.31 -23.28 -0.09
CA ASP A 348 -15.72 -23.38 1.31
C ASP A 348 -15.97 -22.00 1.97
N ALA A 349 -16.25 -20.96 1.15
CA ALA A 349 -16.72 -19.63 1.55
C ALA A 349 -15.68 -18.71 2.22
N ARG A 350 -14.38 -18.99 2.13
CA ARG A 350 -13.34 -18.07 2.65
C ARG A 350 -13.25 -16.83 1.78
N SER A 351 -13.41 -15.67 2.36
CA SER A 351 -13.42 -14.38 1.66
C SER A 351 -13.13 -13.22 2.60
N ILE A 352 -12.77 -12.06 2.05
CA ILE A 352 -12.59 -10.82 2.82
C ILE A 352 -13.88 -10.44 3.54
N SER A 353 -15.02 -10.55 2.86
CA SER A 353 -16.34 -10.26 3.45
C SER A 353 -16.65 -11.20 4.63
N ARG A 354 -16.26 -12.48 4.53
CA ARG A 354 -16.48 -13.46 5.61
C ARG A 354 -15.67 -13.11 6.85
N ALA A 355 -14.40 -12.67 6.68
CA ALA A 355 -13.58 -12.22 7.80
C ALA A 355 -14.14 -10.95 8.46
N LEU A 356 -14.68 -10.02 7.67
CA LEU A 356 -15.37 -8.85 8.21
C LEU A 356 -16.60 -9.26 9.01
N ASP A 357 -17.44 -10.13 8.44
CA ASP A 357 -18.67 -10.61 9.08
C ASP A 357 -18.42 -11.30 10.43
N TYR A 358 -17.30 -12.00 10.54
CA TYR A 358 -16.88 -12.61 11.79
C TYR A 358 -16.59 -11.55 12.88
N LEU A 359 -15.93 -10.45 12.53
CA LEU A 359 -15.51 -9.43 13.50
C LEU A 359 -16.63 -8.45 13.88
N VAL A 360 -17.61 -8.21 12.99
CA VAL A 360 -18.69 -7.22 13.19
C VAL A 360 -19.47 -7.38 14.50
N PRO A 361 -19.92 -8.59 14.94
CA PRO A 361 -20.68 -8.74 16.18
C PRO A 361 -19.92 -8.27 17.42
N PHE A 362 -18.61 -8.46 17.44
CA PHE A 362 -17.74 -8.03 18.56
C PHE A 362 -17.53 -6.51 18.53
N ALA A 363 -17.33 -5.93 17.34
CA ALA A 363 -17.16 -4.47 17.19
C ALA A 363 -18.41 -3.69 17.61
N LEU A 364 -19.60 -4.24 17.36
CA LEU A 364 -20.89 -3.62 17.69
C LEU A 364 -21.42 -4.00 19.08
N GLY A 365 -20.65 -4.75 19.87
CA GLY A 365 -21.04 -5.16 21.23
C GLY A 365 -22.14 -6.21 21.30
N ALA A 366 -22.52 -6.84 20.18
CA ALA A 366 -23.51 -7.92 20.15
C ALA A 366 -22.95 -9.23 20.74
N GLN A 367 -21.64 -9.39 20.74
CA GLN A 367 -20.93 -10.51 21.33
C GLN A 367 -19.68 -10.05 22.08
N LYS A 368 -19.29 -10.79 23.10
CA LYS A 368 -18.04 -10.55 23.84
C LYS A 368 -16.88 -11.20 23.10
N TRP A 369 -15.76 -10.47 22.95
CA TRP A 369 -14.54 -11.00 22.36
C TRP A 369 -13.96 -12.16 23.17
N PRO A 370 -13.79 -13.35 22.60
CA PRO A 370 -13.40 -14.54 23.37
C PRO A 370 -11.89 -14.79 23.44
N TYR A 371 -11.08 -13.99 22.74
CA TYR A 371 -9.62 -14.19 22.66
C TYR A 371 -8.87 -13.17 23.50
N GLN A 372 -7.58 -13.43 23.71
CA GLN A 372 -6.71 -12.53 24.45
C GLN A 372 -6.56 -11.19 23.71
N GLN A 373 -6.66 -10.10 24.46
CA GLN A 373 -6.38 -8.75 23.96
C GLN A 373 -5.58 -7.98 25.01
N LEU A 374 -4.26 -8.00 24.86
CA LEU A 374 -3.37 -7.21 25.70
C LEU A 374 -3.51 -5.72 25.33
N GLY A 375 -3.68 -4.89 26.36
CA GLY A 375 -3.91 -3.44 26.21
C GLY A 375 -5.40 -3.11 26.11
N GLU A 376 -5.69 -1.89 25.66
CA GLU A 376 -7.04 -1.37 25.58
C GLU A 376 -7.90 -2.10 24.54
N TRP A 377 -9.15 -2.39 24.89
CA TRP A 377 -10.16 -2.90 23.95
C TRP A 377 -10.65 -1.77 23.03
N GLN A 378 -10.35 -1.86 21.74
CA GLN A 378 -10.66 -0.82 20.75
C GLN A 378 -11.54 -1.38 19.61
N PRO A 379 -12.82 -1.68 19.88
CA PRO A 379 -13.74 -2.20 18.86
C PRO A 379 -13.93 -1.26 17.68
N GLN A 380 -13.83 0.06 17.92
CA GLN A 380 -13.96 1.10 16.90
C GLN A 380 -12.88 1.03 15.80
N SER A 381 -11.79 0.30 16.02
CA SER A 381 -10.76 0.09 14.99
C SER A 381 -11.29 -0.66 13.74
N LEU A 382 -12.41 -1.37 13.86
CA LEU A 382 -13.08 -2.03 12.73
C LEU A 382 -13.97 -1.07 11.91
N PHE A 383 -14.38 0.06 12.45
CA PHE A 383 -15.37 0.95 11.81
C PHE A 383 -14.94 1.47 10.43
N PRO A 384 -13.69 1.87 10.19
CA PRO A 384 -13.24 2.25 8.85
C PRO A 384 -13.39 1.11 7.83
N LEU A 385 -13.18 -0.14 8.25
CA LEU A 385 -13.30 -1.31 7.37
C LEU A 385 -14.76 -1.59 7.01
N ILE A 386 -15.68 -1.43 7.96
CA ILE A 386 -17.13 -1.55 7.71
C ILE A 386 -17.58 -0.47 6.70
N ARG A 387 -17.11 0.78 6.85
CA ARG A 387 -17.43 1.86 5.90
C ARG A 387 -16.87 1.57 4.51
N ARG A 388 -15.64 1.09 4.43
CA ARG A 388 -15.02 0.68 3.15
C ARG A 388 -15.82 -0.44 2.48
N ALA A 389 -16.26 -1.43 3.25
CA ALA A 389 -17.11 -2.50 2.76
C ALA A 389 -18.47 -1.99 2.25
N ALA A 390 -19.09 -1.02 2.93
CA ALA A 390 -20.36 -0.42 2.51
C ALA A 390 -20.26 0.28 1.15
N VAL A 391 -19.09 0.86 0.85
CA VAL A 391 -18.83 1.51 -0.46
C VAL A 391 -18.54 0.47 -1.55
N ARG A 392 -17.79 -0.59 -1.21
CA ARG A 392 -17.22 -1.50 -2.22
C ARG A 392 -18.10 -2.70 -2.57
N TYR A 393 -18.87 -3.22 -1.61
CA TYR A 393 -19.70 -4.40 -1.86
C TYR A 393 -21.09 -4.08 -2.44
N ASP A 394 -21.45 -2.80 -2.55
CA ASP A 394 -22.81 -2.34 -2.96
C ASP A 394 -23.93 -3.18 -2.30
N ASN A 395 -23.79 -3.45 -1.01
CA ASN A 395 -24.62 -4.37 -0.26
C ASN A 395 -25.38 -3.61 0.83
N GLN A 396 -26.70 -3.66 0.78
CA GLN A 396 -27.60 -3.04 1.76
C GLN A 396 -27.24 -3.40 3.21
N ARG A 397 -26.77 -4.62 3.46
CA ARG A 397 -26.33 -5.06 4.79
C ARG A 397 -25.16 -4.22 5.32
N TYR A 398 -24.09 -4.03 4.53
CA TYR A 398 -22.96 -3.21 4.96
C TYR A 398 -23.30 -1.73 5.04
N GLN A 399 -24.20 -1.23 4.18
CA GLN A 399 -24.74 0.12 4.26
C GLN A 399 -25.54 0.31 5.56
N ALA A 400 -26.39 -0.66 5.92
CA ALA A 400 -27.15 -0.64 7.16
C ALA A 400 -26.23 -0.76 8.42
N LEU A 401 -25.15 -1.53 8.33
CA LEU A 401 -24.14 -1.60 9.40
C LEU A 401 -23.41 -0.27 9.54
N ALA A 402 -22.92 0.31 8.45
CA ALA A 402 -22.25 1.60 8.46
C ALA A 402 -23.14 2.73 9.01
N ALA A 403 -24.43 2.69 8.72
CA ALA A 403 -25.41 3.67 9.23
C ALA A 403 -25.62 3.57 10.76
N LYS A 404 -25.31 2.43 11.38
CA LYS A 404 -25.39 2.24 12.84
C LYS A 404 -24.10 2.67 13.57
N LEU A 405 -23.00 2.88 12.85
CA LEU A 405 -21.76 3.32 13.45
C LEU A 405 -21.88 4.76 13.94
N PRO A 406 -21.11 5.15 14.97
CA PRO A 406 -20.98 6.55 15.33
C PRO A 406 -20.63 7.39 14.09
N ILE A 407 -21.26 8.55 13.98
CA ILE A 407 -20.93 9.50 12.91
C ILE A 407 -19.45 9.82 13.02
N VAL A 408 -18.73 9.75 11.90
CA VAL A 408 -17.35 10.24 11.84
C VAL A 408 -17.37 11.72 12.19
N GLY A 409 -16.51 12.15 13.11
CA GLY A 409 -16.41 13.57 13.47
C GLY A 409 -16.26 14.41 12.20
N ALA A 410 -16.94 15.53 12.13
CA ALA A 410 -16.92 16.38 10.94
C ALA A 410 -15.49 16.78 10.53
N SER A 411 -14.58 16.89 11.50
CA SER A 411 -13.16 17.19 11.27
C SER A 411 -12.32 15.99 10.84
N ASP A 412 -12.86 14.77 10.80
CA ASP A 412 -12.07 13.59 10.39
C ASP A 412 -11.77 13.65 8.89
N ARG A 413 -10.49 13.62 8.53
CA ARG A 413 -10.04 13.69 7.14
C ARG A 413 -10.51 12.52 6.27
N SER A 414 -10.96 11.41 6.86
CA SER A 414 -11.54 10.29 6.10
C SER A 414 -12.81 10.72 5.33
N ASN A 415 -13.50 11.76 5.77
CA ASN A 415 -14.62 12.35 5.04
C ASN A 415 -14.20 12.91 3.68
N LEU A 416 -12.97 13.41 3.54
CA LEU A 416 -12.43 13.88 2.26
C LEU A 416 -12.03 12.73 1.32
N LEU A 417 -11.73 11.56 1.86
CA LEU A 417 -11.28 10.40 1.09
C LEU A 417 -12.43 9.54 0.58
N GLN A 418 -13.62 9.72 1.14
CA GLN A 418 -14.83 8.95 0.81
C GLN A 418 -16.02 9.91 0.74
N ALA A 419 -16.29 10.45 -0.47
CA ALA A 419 -17.49 11.25 -0.68
C ALA A 419 -18.74 10.43 -0.31
N ASN A 420 -19.57 10.95 0.59
CA ASN A 420 -20.78 10.25 1.00
C ASN A 420 -21.72 10.07 -0.22
N ALA A 421 -21.98 8.82 -0.60
CA ALA A 421 -22.93 8.46 -1.65
C ALA A 421 -24.39 8.95 -1.38
N LYS A 422 -24.65 9.55 -0.21
CA LYS A 422 -25.99 10.01 0.18
C LYS A 422 -26.45 11.32 -0.46
N THR A 423 -25.56 12.09 -1.09
CA THR A 423 -25.92 13.41 -1.65
C THR A 423 -26.43 13.35 -3.11
N THR A 424 -26.20 12.26 -3.83
CA THR A 424 -26.63 12.14 -5.24
C THR A 424 -28.10 11.79 -5.44
N ASN A 425 -28.83 11.35 -4.40
CA ASN A 425 -30.23 10.92 -4.54
C ASN A 425 -31.29 12.03 -4.39
N HIS A 426 -30.90 13.28 -4.07
CA HIS A 426 -31.87 14.37 -3.92
C HIS A 426 -32.04 15.26 -5.18
N THR A 427 -31.06 15.28 -6.09
CA THR A 427 -31.14 16.10 -7.31
C THR A 427 -31.73 15.38 -8.52
N GLU A 428 -31.63 14.04 -8.59
CA GLU A 428 -32.21 13.30 -9.72
C GLU A 428 -33.75 13.01 -9.58
N ARG A 429 -34.34 13.13 -8.38
CA ARG A 429 -35.78 12.96 -8.20
C ARG A 429 -36.61 14.23 -8.40
N ALA A 430 -36.00 15.40 -8.44
CA ALA A 430 -36.69 16.66 -8.72
C ALA A 430 -36.87 16.94 -10.21
N GLY A 431 -36.18 16.26 -11.11
CA GLY A 431 -36.22 16.47 -12.57
C GLY A 431 -37.18 15.55 -13.36
N ARG A 432 -37.99 14.70 -12.71
CA ARG A 432 -38.94 13.80 -13.39
C ARG A 432 -40.39 13.98 -12.91
N ARG A 433 -40.77 15.19 -12.68
CA ARG A 433 -42.22 15.58 -12.57
C ARG A 433 -42.37 16.95 -13.19
N GLU A 434 -42.46 16.97 -14.51
CA GLU A 434 -43.23 17.89 -15.32
C GLU A 434 -43.56 17.20 -16.64
#